data_6c7f8d4fb08fdba5e039dc035671ea5f
#
_entry.id   6c7f8d4fb08fdba5e039dc035671ea5f
#
_cell.length_a   1.000
_cell.length_b   1.000
_cell.length_c   1.000
_cell.angle_alpha   90.00
_cell.angle_beta   90.00
_cell.angle_gamma   90.00
#
_symmetry.space_group_name_H-M   'P 1'
#
loop_
_entity.id
_entity.type
_entity.pdbx_description
1 polymer ?
#
loop_
_entity_poly.entity_id
_entity_poly.type
_entity_poly.pdbx_seq_one_letter_code
_entity_poly.pdbx_strand_id
1 'polypeptide(L)'
;GELKNPKKSLVKGTFLSIGITLVVYLAIAVKLAFSASPDSLLNNPNVMQNVALFGPLIILGILMTTSSSALSSLMTGPRCLVAMSEDKILPKFLNFLGKKFGKKGEPRLAIIASFAIGVGVILSGSLEFVSQIVAMFFLSVYGWINGAAFFEKISKNPSFRPTFRAPWIISLYGIIAAYGVMWLFNPFIMVLVIFIQAVLFIFLYKSSKSMKIE
;
A
#
# COMPACT_ATOMS: atom_id res chain seq x y z
N GLY A 1 5.97 7.09 -14.73
CA GLY A 1 6.35 7.51 -16.06
C GLY A 1 5.75 8.81 -16.54
N GLU A 2 4.73 9.38 -15.88
CA GLU A 2 4.04 10.60 -16.38
C GLU A 2 4.61 11.91 -15.83
N LEU A 3 5.56 11.84 -14.90
CA LEU A 3 6.17 13.04 -14.29
C LEU A 3 7.35 13.56 -15.12
N LYS A 4 7.38 14.88 -15.36
CA LYS A 4 8.44 15.56 -16.14
C LYS A 4 9.85 15.34 -15.54
N ASN A 5 9.98 15.29 -14.21
CA ASN A 5 11.22 15.02 -13.47
C ASN A 5 10.96 14.06 -12.30
N PRO A 6 10.77 12.75 -12.56
CA PRO A 6 10.32 11.81 -11.53
C PRO A 6 11.25 11.74 -10.32
N LYS A 7 12.57 11.77 -10.52
CA LYS A 7 13.56 11.68 -9.43
C LYS A 7 13.45 12.80 -8.38
N LYS A 8 13.19 14.04 -8.81
CA LYS A 8 13.04 15.18 -7.89
C LYS A 8 11.60 15.32 -7.37
N SER A 9 10.62 15.15 -8.27
CA SER A 9 9.21 15.35 -7.94
C SER A 9 8.69 14.30 -6.98
N LEU A 10 9.08 13.02 -7.15
CA LEU A 10 8.70 11.95 -6.23
C LEU A 10 9.23 12.21 -4.82
N VAL A 11 10.53 12.52 -4.69
CA VAL A 11 11.15 12.74 -3.38
C VAL A 11 10.50 13.93 -2.67
N LYS A 12 10.43 15.11 -3.34
CA LYS A 12 9.82 16.31 -2.75
C LYS A 12 8.32 16.11 -2.44
N GLY A 13 7.57 15.54 -3.37
CA GLY A 13 6.14 15.28 -3.20
C GLY A 13 5.86 14.35 -2.03
N THR A 14 6.62 13.27 -1.89
CA THR A 14 6.46 12.32 -0.80
C THR A 14 6.76 12.96 0.56
N PHE A 15 7.90 13.64 0.70
CA PHE A 15 8.23 14.29 1.98
C PHE A 15 7.26 15.40 2.35
N LEU A 16 6.83 16.20 1.36
CA LEU A 16 5.87 17.27 1.59
C LEU A 16 4.50 16.72 2.00
N SER A 17 4.01 15.69 1.31
CA SER A 17 2.72 15.06 1.65
C SER A 17 2.76 14.41 3.03
N ILE A 18 3.84 13.70 3.39
CA ILE A 18 4.00 13.13 4.72
C ILE A 18 4.01 14.22 5.78
N GLY A 19 4.77 15.30 5.58
CA GLY A 19 4.84 16.42 6.52
C GLY A 19 3.50 17.10 6.75
N ILE A 20 2.78 17.43 5.67
CA ILE A 20 1.45 18.03 5.75
C ILE A 20 0.47 17.09 6.44
N THR A 21 0.45 15.81 6.05
CA THR A 21 -0.45 14.81 6.64
C THR A 21 -0.17 14.63 8.13
N LEU A 22 1.09 14.59 8.53
CA LEU A 22 1.48 14.51 9.95
C LEU A 22 0.92 15.67 10.76
N VAL A 23 1.09 16.91 10.28
CA VAL A 23 0.55 18.11 10.95
C VAL A 23 -0.96 18.04 11.07
N VAL A 24 -1.66 17.63 9.99
CA VAL A 24 -3.12 17.49 10.01
C VAL A 24 -3.56 16.43 11.02
N TYR A 25 -2.91 15.26 11.05
CA TYR A 25 -3.27 14.21 12.00
C TYR A 25 -3.02 14.62 13.45
N LEU A 26 -1.91 15.30 13.73
CA LEU A 26 -1.64 15.84 15.07
C LEU A 26 -2.70 16.88 15.48
N ALA A 27 -3.07 17.77 14.57
CA ALA A 27 -4.10 18.77 14.83
C ALA A 27 -5.47 18.12 15.13
N ILE A 28 -5.85 17.09 14.36
CA ILE A 28 -7.08 16.31 14.59
C ILE A 28 -7.01 15.59 15.94
N ALA A 29 -5.90 14.93 16.26
CA ALA A 29 -5.73 14.21 17.52
C ALA A 29 -5.85 15.14 18.71
N VAL A 30 -5.19 16.30 18.67
CA VAL A 30 -5.29 17.34 19.72
C VAL A 30 -6.72 17.84 19.83
N LYS A 31 -7.38 18.18 18.72
CA LYS A 31 -8.77 18.63 18.73
C LYS A 31 -9.71 17.59 19.35
N LEU A 32 -9.59 16.33 18.99
CA LEU A 32 -10.42 15.26 19.55
C LEU A 32 -10.17 15.07 21.05
N ALA A 33 -8.91 15.12 21.49
CA ALA A 33 -8.54 15.01 22.90
C ALA A 33 -9.19 16.10 23.80
N PHE A 34 -9.36 17.31 23.25
CA PHE A 34 -10.01 18.41 23.96
C PHE A 34 -11.52 18.52 23.78
N SER A 35 -12.09 17.83 22.77
CA SER A 35 -13.49 18.03 22.37
C SER A 35 -14.39 16.81 22.63
N ALA A 36 -13.81 15.65 22.97
CA ALA A 36 -14.54 14.41 23.17
C ALA A 36 -14.11 13.70 24.44
N SER A 37 -15.04 13.03 25.12
CA SER A 37 -14.72 12.19 26.28
C SER A 37 -14.00 10.90 25.85
N PRO A 38 -13.13 10.30 26.67
CA PRO A 38 -12.46 9.05 26.37
C PRO A 38 -13.43 7.91 26.00
N ASP A 39 -14.55 7.85 26.67
CA ASP A 39 -15.60 6.83 26.39
C ASP A 39 -16.23 7.03 24.99
N SER A 40 -16.51 8.28 24.60
CA SER A 40 -17.03 8.56 23.25
C SER A 40 -16.00 8.31 22.15
N LEU A 41 -14.70 8.50 22.41
CA LEU A 41 -13.64 8.18 21.47
C LEU A 41 -13.49 6.68 21.23
N LEU A 42 -13.76 5.85 22.25
CA LEU A 42 -13.67 4.39 22.14
C LEU A 42 -14.91 3.75 21.50
N ASN A 43 -16.11 4.27 21.84
CA ASN A 43 -17.36 3.58 21.54
C ASN A 43 -18.17 4.24 20.40
N ASN A 44 -17.85 5.46 20.00
CA ASN A 44 -18.61 6.18 18.97
C ASN A 44 -17.80 6.33 17.66
N PRO A 45 -18.08 5.55 16.62
CA PRO A 45 -17.39 5.65 15.33
C PRO A 45 -17.62 7.00 14.62
N ASN A 46 -18.68 7.74 15.00
CA ASN A 46 -19.04 9.02 14.40
C ASN A 46 -18.57 10.23 15.22
N VAL A 47 -17.65 10.05 16.17
CA VAL A 47 -17.19 11.12 17.04
C VAL A 47 -16.68 12.36 16.29
N MET A 48 -15.97 12.16 15.17
CA MET A 48 -15.48 13.28 14.34
C MET A 48 -16.63 14.11 13.76
N GLN A 49 -17.72 13.46 13.34
CA GLN A 49 -18.92 14.14 12.85
C GLN A 49 -19.59 14.95 13.93
N ASN A 50 -19.64 14.43 15.16
CA ASN A 50 -20.27 15.08 16.29
C ASN A 50 -19.48 16.29 16.81
N VAL A 51 -18.14 16.24 16.71
CA VAL A 51 -17.24 17.32 17.14
C VAL A 51 -17.03 18.39 16.06
N ALA A 52 -17.41 18.10 14.81
CA ALA A 52 -17.26 19.03 13.71
C ALA A 52 -18.31 20.17 13.79
N LEU A 53 -17.92 21.37 13.36
CA LEU A 53 -18.84 22.50 13.21
C LEU A 53 -20.01 22.20 12.25
N PHE A 54 -19.74 21.41 11.23
CA PHE A 54 -20.74 20.97 10.27
C PHE A 54 -20.50 19.50 9.92
N GLY A 55 -21.15 18.60 10.66
CA GLY A 55 -21.00 17.15 10.55
C GLY A 55 -21.15 16.58 9.12
N PRO A 56 -22.13 17.02 8.30
CA PRO A 56 -22.27 16.54 6.94
C PRO A 56 -21.05 16.71 6.04
N LEU A 57 -20.22 17.75 6.25
CA LEU A 57 -18.96 17.90 5.50
C LEU A 57 -17.97 16.78 5.77
N ILE A 58 -17.95 16.23 6.97
CA ILE A 58 -17.09 15.08 7.30
C ILE A 58 -17.51 13.87 6.46
N ILE A 59 -18.80 13.60 6.36
CA ILE A 59 -19.32 12.47 5.56
C ILE A 59 -18.98 12.66 4.08
N LEU A 60 -19.21 13.86 3.54
CA LEU A 60 -18.86 14.17 2.16
C LEU A 60 -17.35 14.02 1.90
N GLY A 61 -16.51 14.49 2.83
CA GLY A 61 -15.07 14.33 2.75
C GLY A 61 -14.64 12.87 2.73
N ILE A 62 -15.21 12.04 3.59
CA ILE A 62 -14.97 10.59 3.63
C ILE A 62 -15.38 9.95 2.30
N LEU A 63 -16.58 10.22 1.81
CA LEU A 63 -17.09 9.66 0.55
C LEU A 63 -16.20 10.03 -0.64
N MET A 64 -15.82 11.31 -0.76
CA MET A 64 -14.94 11.76 -1.85
C MET A 64 -13.55 11.14 -1.77
N THR A 65 -12.95 11.10 -0.59
CA THR A 65 -11.61 10.57 -0.38
C THR A 65 -11.56 9.06 -0.63
N THR A 66 -12.52 8.30 -0.09
CA THR A 66 -12.59 6.86 -0.26
C THR A 66 -12.89 6.47 -1.72
N SER A 67 -13.80 7.20 -2.39
CA SER A 67 -14.08 6.97 -3.81
C SER A 67 -12.86 7.26 -4.69
N SER A 68 -12.15 8.35 -4.44
CA SER A 68 -10.92 8.69 -5.17
C SER A 68 -9.83 7.65 -4.94
N SER A 69 -9.65 7.19 -3.71
CA SER A 69 -8.67 6.15 -3.35
C SER A 69 -9.02 4.81 -4.00
N ALA A 70 -10.29 4.42 -3.98
CA ALA A 70 -10.78 3.19 -4.62
C ALA A 70 -10.53 3.21 -6.14
N LEU A 71 -10.85 4.32 -6.82
CA LEU A 71 -10.58 4.49 -8.26
C LEU A 71 -9.09 4.41 -8.57
N SER A 72 -8.23 5.06 -7.77
CA SER A 72 -6.77 5.01 -7.94
C SER A 72 -6.24 3.58 -7.79
N SER A 73 -6.73 2.83 -6.81
CA SER A 73 -6.35 1.44 -6.57
C SER A 73 -6.78 0.51 -7.70
N LEU A 74 -8.02 0.69 -8.20
CA LEU A 74 -8.55 -0.04 -9.36
C LEU A 74 -7.78 0.24 -10.67
N MET A 75 -7.09 1.36 -10.76
CA MET A 75 -6.22 1.66 -11.90
C MET A 75 -4.79 1.13 -11.71
N THR A 76 -4.27 1.16 -10.50
CA THR A 76 -2.87 0.81 -10.20
C THR A 76 -2.65 -0.70 -10.15
N GLY A 77 -3.52 -1.45 -9.47
CA GLY A 77 -3.41 -2.90 -9.35
C GLY A 77 -3.32 -3.63 -10.70
N PRO A 78 -4.26 -3.40 -11.64
CA PRO A 78 -4.20 -4.00 -12.96
C PRO A 78 -2.92 -3.66 -13.75
N ARG A 79 -2.42 -2.43 -13.63
CA ARG A 79 -1.15 -2.04 -14.28
C ARG A 79 0.05 -2.81 -13.73
N CYS A 80 0.09 -3.07 -12.43
CA CYS A 80 1.11 -3.94 -11.84
C CYS A 80 1.04 -5.37 -12.39
N LEU A 81 -0.17 -5.94 -12.53
CA LEU A 81 -0.35 -7.27 -13.11
C LEU A 81 0.14 -7.34 -14.56
N VAL A 82 -0.13 -6.30 -15.36
CA VAL A 82 0.41 -6.19 -16.72
C VAL A 82 1.93 -6.17 -16.73
N ALA A 83 2.55 -5.32 -15.91
CA ALA A 83 4.00 -5.23 -15.81
C ALA A 83 4.62 -6.58 -15.40
N MET A 84 4.04 -7.26 -14.41
CA MET A 84 4.49 -8.60 -14.00
C MET A 84 4.34 -9.65 -15.13
N SER A 85 3.32 -9.52 -15.96
CA SER A 85 3.13 -10.40 -17.13
C SER A 85 4.16 -10.13 -18.22
N GLU A 86 4.44 -8.85 -18.52
CA GLU A 86 5.45 -8.42 -19.50
C GLU A 86 6.86 -8.84 -19.07
N ASP A 87 7.17 -8.75 -17.77
CA ASP A 87 8.44 -9.18 -17.19
C ASP A 87 8.54 -10.71 -17.02
N LYS A 88 7.54 -11.46 -17.48
CA LYS A 88 7.47 -12.93 -17.36
C LYS A 88 7.63 -13.42 -15.90
N ILE A 89 7.10 -12.67 -14.94
CA ILE A 89 7.08 -13.02 -13.50
C ILE A 89 5.84 -13.87 -13.20
N LEU A 90 4.70 -13.57 -13.87
CA LEU A 90 3.46 -14.30 -13.67
C LEU A 90 3.53 -15.72 -14.25
N PRO A 91 2.91 -16.71 -13.57
CA PRO A 91 2.76 -18.06 -14.11
C PRO A 91 2.02 -18.08 -15.45
N LYS A 92 2.32 -19.06 -16.32
CA LYS A 92 1.73 -19.17 -17.66
C LYS A 92 0.20 -19.11 -17.65
N PHE A 93 -0.46 -19.70 -16.64
CA PHE A 93 -1.92 -19.69 -16.53
C PHE A 93 -2.52 -18.34 -16.12
N LEU A 94 -1.73 -17.39 -15.57
CA LEU A 94 -2.17 -16.04 -15.25
C LEU A 94 -1.76 -14.99 -16.29
N ASN A 95 -0.98 -15.36 -17.29
CA ASN A 95 -0.54 -14.42 -18.32
C ASN A 95 -1.68 -13.80 -19.13
N PHE A 96 -2.87 -14.43 -19.14
CA PHE A 96 -4.05 -13.86 -19.77
C PHE A 96 -4.48 -12.53 -19.12
N LEU A 97 -4.16 -12.32 -17.82
CA LEU A 97 -4.44 -11.06 -17.10
C LEU A 97 -3.61 -9.89 -17.64
N GLY A 98 -2.43 -10.16 -18.19
CA GLY A 98 -1.57 -9.15 -18.83
C GLY A 98 -2.00 -8.70 -20.22
N LYS A 99 -3.03 -9.34 -20.83
CA LYS A 99 -3.48 -8.98 -22.17
C LYS A 99 -4.07 -7.57 -22.20
N LYS A 100 -3.55 -6.78 -23.13
CA LYS A 100 -4.02 -5.43 -23.42
C LYS A 100 -5.08 -5.45 -24.51
N PHE A 101 -6.16 -4.72 -24.31
CA PHE A 101 -7.29 -4.66 -25.25
C PHE A 101 -7.50 -3.24 -25.78
N GLY A 102 -7.92 -3.15 -27.05
CA GLY A 102 -8.24 -1.89 -27.71
C GLY A 102 -7.02 -1.03 -28.08
N LYS A 103 -7.28 0.09 -28.79
CA LYS A 103 -6.23 1.00 -29.27
C LYS A 103 -5.42 1.68 -28.14
N LYS A 104 -6.00 1.79 -26.95
CA LYS A 104 -5.35 2.38 -25.75
C LYS A 104 -4.59 1.36 -24.90
N GLY A 105 -4.61 0.08 -25.24
CA GLY A 105 -3.90 -0.96 -24.49
C GLY A 105 -4.43 -1.18 -23.07
N GLU A 106 -5.74 -1.15 -22.87
CA GLU A 106 -6.36 -1.28 -21.54
C GLU A 106 -6.32 -2.74 -21.03
N PRO A 107 -5.91 -2.99 -19.78
CA PRO A 107 -5.85 -4.33 -19.20
C PRO A 107 -7.22 -4.74 -18.61
N ARG A 108 -8.22 -4.92 -19.47
CA ARG A 108 -9.62 -5.17 -19.05
C ARG A 108 -9.77 -6.40 -18.16
N LEU A 109 -9.09 -7.50 -18.47
CA LEU A 109 -9.16 -8.72 -17.66
C LEU A 109 -8.57 -8.53 -16.27
N ALA A 110 -7.46 -7.80 -16.17
CA ALA A 110 -6.86 -7.48 -14.87
C ALA A 110 -7.76 -6.54 -14.04
N ILE A 111 -8.45 -5.59 -14.68
CA ILE A 111 -9.42 -4.70 -14.01
C ILE A 111 -10.60 -5.52 -13.46
N ILE A 112 -11.18 -6.41 -14.27
CA ILE A 112 -12.29 -7.27 -13.84
C ILE A 112 -11.86 -8.19 -12.70
N ALA A 113 -10.67 -8.79 -12.78
CA ALA A 113 -10.13 -9.63 -11.72
C ALA A 113 -9.92 -8.85 -10.41
N SER A 114 -9.33 -7.65 -10.47
CA SER A 114 -9.13 -6.79 -9.31
C SER A 114 -10.46 -6.36 -8.70
N PHE A 115 -11.45 -6.02 -9.51
CA PHE A 115 -12.80 -5.67 -9.06
C PHE A 115 -13.49 -6.85 -8.38
N ALA A 116 -13.43 -8.05 -8.99
CA ALA A 116 -14.04 -9.26 -8.43
C ALA A 116 -13.41 -9.63 -7.06
N ILE A 117 -12.08 -9.50 -6.92
CA ILE A 117 -11.40 -9.68 -5.63
C ILE A 117 -11.90 -8.66 -4.60
N GLY A 118 -11.98 -7.38 -4.98
CA GLY A 118 -12.48 -6.32 -4.10
C GLY A 118 -13.91 -6.57 -3.63
N VAL A 119 -14.82 -6.97 -4.53
CA VAL A 119 -16.21 -7.34 -4.17
C VAL A 119 -16.21 -8.56 -3.26
N GLY A 120 -15.42 -9.60 -3.55
CA GLY A 120 -15.31 -10.79 -2.70
C GLY A 120 -14.85 -10.46 -1.28
N VAL A 121 -13.88 -9.57 -1.13
CA VAL A 121 -13.40 -9.09 0.18
C VAL A 121 -14.49 -8.32 0.92
N ILE A 122 -15.24 -7.43 0.24
CA ILE A 122 -16.36 -6.69 0.86
C ILE A 122 -17.44 -7.64 1.36
N LEU A 123 -17.77 -8.67 0.60
CA LEU A 123 -18.80 -9.64 0.95
C LEU A 123 -18.38 -10.62 2.06
N SER A 124 -17.08 -10.81 2.29
CA SER A 124 -16.55 -11.84 3.18
C SER A 124 -16.33 -11.42 4.63
N GLY A 125 -16.36 -10.12 4.96
CA GLY A 125 -15.95 -9.72 6.28
C GLY A 125 -16.45 -8.38 6.81
N SER A 126 -16.16 -8.15 8.09
CA SER A 126 -16.33 -6.85 8.71
C SER A 126 -15.33 -5.85 8.16
N LEU A 127 -15.72 -4.59 8.04
CA LEU A 127 -14.83 -3.51 7.61
C LEU A 127 -13.55 -3.43 8.45
N GLU A 128 -13.66 -3.72 9.75
CA GLU A 128 -12.55 -3.71 10.69
C GLU A 128 -11.50 -4.79 10.35
N PHE A 129 -11.93 -6.02 10.10
CA PHE A 129 -11.04 -7.11 9.72
C PHE A 129 -10.32 -6.83 8.39
N VAL A 130 -11.05 -6.33 7.39
CA VAL A 130 -10.50 -5.97 6.09
C VAL A 130 -9.45 -4.86 6.23
N SER A 131 -9.76 -3.82 7.03
CA SER A 131 -8.83 -2.69 7.23
C SER A 131 -7.55 -3.12 7.94
N GLN A 132 -7.63 -4.03 8.92
CA GLN A 132 -6.44 -4.59 9.58
C GLN A 132 -5.55 -5.35 8.59
N ILE A 133 -6.12 -6.24 7.78
CA ILE A 133 -5.35 -7.00 6.78
C ILE A 133 -4.68 -6.05 5.78
N VAL A 134 -5.42 -5.07 5.25
CA VAL A 134 -4.88 -4.08 4.31
C VAL A 134 -3.74 -3.29 4.94
N ALA A 135 -3.90 -2.80 6.18
CA ALA A 135 -2.84 -2.09 6.90
C ALA A 135 -1.59 -2.95 7.08
N MET A 136 -1.76 -4.23 7.42
CA MET A 136 -0.64 -5.18 7.55
C MET A 136 0.10 -5.41 6.23
N PHE A 137 -0.62 -5.54 5.11
CA PHE A 137 0.02 -5.64 3.80
C PHE A 137 0.81 -4.38 3.45
N PHE A 138 0.28 -3.17 3.69
CA PHE A 138 1.01 -1.93 3.46
C PHE A 138 2.27 -1.82 4.31
N LEU A 139 2.19 -2.07 5.62
CA LEU A 139 3.34 -2.05 6.52
C LEU A 139 4.41 -3.04 6.08
N SER A 140 4.01 -4.24 5.70
CA SER A 140 4.90 -5.27 5.21
C SER A 140 5.61 -4.85 3.90
N VAL A 141 4.90 -4.25 2.94
CA VAL A 141 5.51 -3.71 1.71
C VAL A 141 6.54 -2.63 2.05
N TYR A 142 6.24 -1.72 2.98
CA TYR A 142 7.22 -0.73 3.44
C TYR A 142 8.43 -1.39 4.12
N GLY A 143 8.21 -2.45 4.90
CA GLY A 143 9.29 -3.25 5.47
C GLY A 143 10.21 -3.84 4.39
N TRP A 144 9.64 -4.44 3.34
CA TRP A 144 10.39 -4.99 2.22
C TRP A 144 11.14 -3.94 1.40
N ILE A 145 10.53 -2.78 1.12
CA ILE A 145 11.20 -1.68 0.41
C ILE A 145 12.40 -1.17 1.21
N ASN A 146 12.24 -0.99 2.53
CA ASN A 146 13.35 -0.62 3.40
C ASN A 146 14.41 -1.72 3.47
N GLY A 147 14.00 -3.00 3.48
CA GLY A 147 14.88 -4.16 3.42
C GLY A 147 15.72 -4.18 2.14
N ALA A 148 15.10 -4.01 1.00
CA ALA A 148 15.79 -3.94 -0.28
C ALA A 148 16.81 -2.78 -0.29
N ALA A 149 16.42 -1.60 0.17
CA ALA A 149 17.31 -0.44 0.27
C ALA A 149 18.46 -0.66 1.27
N PHE A 150 18.23 -1.37 2.36
CA PHE A 150 19.25 -1.73 3.34
C PHE A 150 20.29 -2.68 2.74
N PHE A 151 19.87 -3.78 2.13
CA PHE A 151 20.78 -4.74 1.51
C PHE A 151 21.56 -4.13 0.36
N GLU A 152 20.93 -3.31 -0.48
CA GLU A 152 21.60 -2.63 -1.60
C GLU A 152 22.73 -1.70 -1.12
N LYS A 153 22.50 -1.00 0.00
CA LYS A 153 23.52 -0.11 0.60
C LYS A 153 24.68 -0.88 1.23
N ILE A 154 24.41 -2.00 1.90
CA ILE A 154 25.44 -2.82 2.54
C ILE A 154 26.29 -3.55 1.49
N SER A 155 25.64 -4.07 0.44
CA SER A 155 26.29 -4.78 -0.67
C SER A 155 27.21 -3.87 -1.50
N LYS A 156 27.15 -2.53 -1.29
CA LYS A 156 27.94 -1.54 -2.05
C LYS A 156 27.87 -1.76 -3.57
N ASN A 157 26.71 -2.15 -4.07
CA ASN A 157 26.49 -2.45 -5.49
C ASN A 157 26.83 -1.22 -6.35
N PRO A 158 27.79 -1.30 -7.31
CA PRO A 158 28.20 -0.17 -8.14
C PRO A 158 27.06 0.41 -8.99
N SER A 159 26.06 -0.40 -9.29
CA SER A 159 24.87 0.00 -10.06
C SER A 159 23.89 0.84 -9.24
N PHE A 160 23.98 0.80 -7.91
CA PHE A 160 23.11 1.55 -7.02
C PHE A 160 23.58 3.00 -6.89
N ARG A 161 23.00 3.89 -7.70
CA ARG A 161 23.34 5.33 -7.70
C ARG A 161 22.10 6.16 -7.31
N PRO A 162 21.71 6.19 -6.03
CA PRO A 162 20.57 6.98 -5.58
C PRO A 162 20.86 8.48 -5.69
N THR A 163 19.87 9.26 -6.09
CA THR A 163 19.95 10.73 -6.12
C THR A 163 20.00 11.32 -4.70
N PHE A 164 19.36 10.65 -3.73
CA PHE A 164 19.38 11.00 -2.32
C PHE A 164 20.06 9.89 -1.52
N ARG A 165 21.15 10.24 -0.85
CA ARG A 165 21.94 9.29 -0.05
C ARG A 165 21.49 9.32 1.39
N ALA A 166 20.62 8.41 1.77
CA ALA A 166 20.29 8.17 3.18
C ALA A 166 21.24 7.11 3.77
N PRO A 167 21.69 7.21 5.02
CA PRO A 167 22.48 6.17 5.66
C PRO A 167 21.69 4.86 5.78
N TRP A 168 22.39 3.72 5.82
CA TRP A 168 21.77 2.39 5.92
C TRP A 168 20.94 2.21 7.21
N ILE A 169 21.32 2.91 8.28
CA ILE A 169 20.65 2.91 9.59
C ILE A 169 19.19 3.35 9.46
N ILE A 170 18.89 4.34 8.61
CA ILE A 170 17.50 4.79 8.38
C ILE A 170 16.66 3.66 7.77
N SER A 171 17.22 2.91 6.84
CA SER A 171 16.55 1.76 6.23
C SER A 171 16.32 0.63 7.25
N LEU A 172 17.31 0.37 8.10
CA LEU A 172 17.18 -0.60 9.20
C LEU A 172 16.08 -0.18 10.19
N TYR A 173 16.08 1.10 10.58
CA TYR A 173 15.01 1.65 11.42
C TYR A 173 13.64 1.49 10.77
N GLY A 174 13.53 1.74 9.46
CA GLY A 174 12.28 1.55 8.71
C GLY A 174 11.78 0.10 8.73
N ILE A 175 12.68 -0.89 8.65
CA ILE A 175 12.33 -2.30 8.80
C ILE A 175 11.78 -2.58 10.20
N ILE A 176 12.55 -2.20 11.23
CA ILE A 176 12.19 -2.44 12.64
C ILE A 176 10.86 -1.75 12.98
N ALA A 177 10.68 -0.51 12.55
CA ALA A 177 9.45 0.23 12.78
C ALA A 177 8.25 -0.43 12.09
N ALA A 178 8.37 -0.82 10.81
CA ALA A 178 7.28 -1.46 10.08
C ALA A 178 6.82 -2.76 10.74
N TYR A 179 7.75 -3.67 11.01
CA TYR A 179 7.42 -4.96 11.64
C TYR A 179 7.07 -4.80 13.13
N GLY A 180 7.67 -3.83 13.84
CA GLY A 180 7.32 -3.51 15.21
C GLY A 180 5.88 -3.02 15.34
N VAL A 181 5.43 -2.14 14.44
CA VAL A 181 4.04 -1.69 14.40
C VAL A 181 3.10 -2.85 14.06
N MET A 182 3.45 -3.71 13.10
CA MET A 182 2.66 -4.92 12.80
C MET A 182 2.49 -5.82 14.02
N TRP A 183 3.56 -6.02 14.78
CA TRP A 183 3.53 -6.82 16.02
C TRP A 183 2.63 -6.20 17.08
N LEU A 184 2.70 -4.88 17.27
CA LEU A 184 1.86 -4.16 18.23
C LEU A 184 0.37 -4.17 17.86
N PHE A 185 0.06 -4.16 16.58
CA PHE A 185 -1.32 -4.21 16.11
C PHE A 185 -1.96 -5.58 16.30
N ASN A 186 -1.38 -6.60 15.70
CA ASN A 186 -1.87 -7.98 15.80
C ASN A 186 -0.79 -8.97 15.36
N PRO A 187 -0.09 -9.65 16.28
CA PRO A 187 0.97 -10.60 15.97
C PRO A 187 0.50 -11.75 15.08
N PHE A 188 -0.73 -12.22 15.28
CA PHE A 188 -1.27 -13.35 14.54
C PHE A 188 -1.49 -13.00 13.06
N ILE A 189 -2.12 -11.85 12.79
CA ILE A 189 -2.31 -11.36 11.40
C ILE A 189 -0.96 -11.03 10.76
N MET A 190 0.01 -10.51 11.51
CA MET A 190 1.36 -10.28 11.01
C MET A 190 1.99 -11.57 10.47
N VAL A 191 1.99 -12.65 11.26
CA VAL A 191 2.54 -13.94 10.85
C VAL A 191 1.82 -14.48 9.61
N LEU A 192 0.49 -14.36 9.57
CA LEU A 192 -0.32 -14.78 8.43
C LEU A 192 0.08 -14.03 7.15
N VAL A 193 0.21 -12.70 7.22
CA VAL A 193 0.57 -11.86 6.08
C VAL A 193 1.99 -12.17 5.58
N ILE A 194 2.95 -12.31 6.50
CA ILE A 194 4.33 -12.69 6.14
C ILE A 194 4.36 -14.06 5.48
N PHE A 195 3.60 -15.02 6.02
CA PHE A 195 3.48 -16.36 5.44
C PHE A 195 2.91 -16.34 4.03
N ILE A 196 1.81 -15.62 3.81
CA ILE A 196 1.20 -15.45 2.47
C ILE A 196 2.22 -14.84 1.50
N GLN A 197 2.94 -13.81 1.91
CA GLN A 197 3.95 -13.17 1.07
C GLN A 197 5.13 -14.10 0.76
N ALA A 198 5.60 -14.87 1.73
CA ALA A 198 6.66 -15.85 1.51
C ALA A 198 6.24 -16.94 0.52
N VAL A 199 5.01 -17.45 0.65
CA VAL A 199 4.45 -18.44 -0.29
C VAL A 199 4.34 -17.85 -1.69
N LEU A 200 3.80 -16.63 -1.83
CA LEU A 200 3.70 -15.94 -3.11
C LEU A 200 5.09 -15.69 -3.73
N PHE A 201 6.06 -15.25 -2.93
CA PHE A 201 7.43 -15.04 -3.40
C PHE A 201 8.06 -16.32 -3.93
N ILE A 202 7.99 -17.42 -3.18
CA ILE A 202 8.54 -18.71 -3.59
C ILE A 202 7.85 -19.20 -4.88
N PHE A 203 6.54 -19.05 -4.95
CA PHE A 203 5.74 -19.45 -6.11
C PHE A 203 6.14 -18.66 -7.36
N LEU A 204 6.21 -17.33 -7.27
CA LEU A 204 6.60 -16.45 -8.36
C LEU A 204 8.07 -16.66 -8.76
N TYR A 205 8.96 -16.86 -7.81
CA TYR A 205 10.38 -17.12 -8.07
C TYR A 205 10.58 -18.43 -8.86
N LYS A 206 9.91 -19.51 -8.47
CA LYS A 206 9.95 -20.78 -9.19
C LYS A 206 9.36 -20.65 -10.60
N SER A 207 8.24 -19.94 -10.75
CA SER A 207 7.60 -19.70 -12.03
C SER A 207 8.48 -18.88 -12.98
N SER A 208 9.08 -17.81 -12.50
CA SER A 208 9.99 -16.95 -13.28
C SER A 208 11.24 -17.70 -13.74
N LYS A 209 11.81 -18.56 -12.89
CA LYS A 209 12.98 -19.37 -13.25
C LYS A 209 12.66 -20.37 -14.35
N SER A 210 11.49 -20.99 -14.32
CA SER A 210 11.05 -21.93 -15.36
C SER A 210 10.88 -21.25 -16.72
N MET A 211 10.41 -20.00 -16.76
CA MET A 211 10.20 -19.27 -18.02
C MET A 211 11.47 -18.64 -18.64
N LYS A 212 12.54 -18.46 -17.85
CA LYS A 212 13.84 -17.97 -18.35
C LYS A 212 14.70 -19.06 -18.97
N ILE A 213 14.33 -20.33 -18.82
CA ILE A 213 15.06 -21.49 -19.34
C ILE A 213 14.49 -21.96 -20.70
N GLU A 214 13.27 -21.51 -21.07
CA GLU A 214 12.67 -21.67 -22.40
C GLU A 214 12.96 -20.42 -23.28
#